data_8d3a7dfb862072df81ab9e13fa71a562
#
_entry.id   8d3a7dfb862072df81ab9e13fa71a562
#
_cell.length_a   1.000
_cell.length_b   1.000
_cell.length_c   1.000
_cell.angle_alpha   90.00
_cell.angle_beta   90.00
_cell.angle_gamma   90.00
#
_symmetry.space_group_name_H-M   'P 1'
#
loop_
_entity.id
_entity.type
_entity.pdbx_description
1 polymer ?
#
loop_
_entity_poly.entity_id
_entity_poly.type
_entity_poly.pdbx_seq_one_letter_code
_entity_poly.pdbx_strand_id
1 'polypeptide(L)'
;HSKTVYRICFAYMKNPTDTEDAVQDTFFQLIKSGPAFESEEHEKAWLIRTATNICKNVLRHWWRKHENIEDFYNLPNSEKIETDDIFKVVMELPEKYKTVVYLYYYEGYTSVEIAGILKKPQSTIRNYLHEARAILKERLGDDFDEEQ
;
A
#
# COMPACT_ATOMS: atom_id res chain seq x y z
N HIS A 1 13.24 6.91 2.94
CA HIS A 1 12.28 6.00 2.27
C HIS A 1 11.66 4.97 3.22
N SER A 2 12.25 4.76 4.39
CA SER A 2 11.74 3.74 5.31
C SER A 2 10.32 4.04 5.79
N LYS A 3 9.99 5.31 5.98
CA LYS A 3 8.65 5.70 6.41
C LYS A 3 7.60 5.34 5.35
N THR A 4 7.90 5.60 4.08
CA THR A 4 7.01 5.25 2.98
C THR A 4 6.82 3.73 2.89
N VAL A 5 7.93 2.99 2.96
CA VAL A 5 7.89 1.53 2.92
C VAL A 5 7.06 0.99 4.09
N TYR A 6 7.28 1.51 5.29
CA TYR A 6 6.54 1.07 6.47
C TYR A 6 5.05 1.30 6.31
N ARG A 7 4.66 2.48 5.85
CA ARG A 7 3.24 2.80 5.69
C ARG A 7 2.55 1.92 4.65
N ILE A 8 3.24 1.65 3.54
CA ILE A 8 2.69 0.75 2.53
C ILE A 8 2.50 -0.64 3.11
N CYS A 9 3.53 -1.17 3.77
CA CYS A 9 3.44 -2.49 4.37
C CYS A 9 2.34 -2.55 5.42
N PHE A 10 2.18 -1.51 6.23
CA PHE A 10 1.14 -1.49 7.25
C PHE A 10 -0.26 -1.49 6.63
N ALA A 11 -0.44 -0.82 5.49
CA ALA A 11 -1.73 -0.83 4.80
C ALA A 11 -2.16 -2.24 4.42
N TYR A 12 -1.19 -3.11 4.10
CA TYR A 12 -1.47 -4.49 3.74
C TYR A 12 -1.54 -5.42 4.94
N MET A 13 -0.57 -5.29 5.86
CA MET A 13 -0.41 -6.25 6.96
C MET A 13 -1.31 -5.96 8.16
N LYS A 14 -1.60 -4.69 8.42
CA LYS A 14 -2.53 -4.23 9.46
C LYS A 14 -2.08 -4.47 10.91
N ASN A 15 -0.87 -4.93 11.12
CA ASN A 15 -0.32 -5.10 12.46
C ASN A 15 1.20 -4.87 12.43
N PRO A 16 1.79 -4.44 13.56
CA PRO A 16 3.22 -4.11 13.57
C PRO A 16 4.15 -5.28 13.27
N THR A 17 3.85 -6.46 13.78
CA THR A 17 4.74 -7.61 13.64
C THR A 17 4.93 -8.00 12.17
N ASP A 18 3.82 -8.21 11.47
CA ASP A 18 3.88 -8.60 10.06
C ASP A 18 4.39 -7.45 9.19
N THR A 19 4.08 -6.21 9.58
CA THR A 19 4.57 -5.04 8.87
C THR A 19 6.09 -4.99 8.96
N GLU A 20 6.65 -5.17 10.15
CA GLU A 20 8.09 -5.14 10.33
C GLU A 20 8.79 -6.23 9.53
N ASP A 21 8.20 -7.43 9.49
CA ASP A 21 8.73 -8.51 8.68
C ASP A 21 8.76 -8.14 7.20
N ALA A 22 7.67 -7.55 6.70
CA ALA A 22 7.61 -7.14 5.30
C ALA A 22 8.60 -6.01 4.99
N VAL A 23 8.77 -5.07 5.91
CA VAL A 23 9.76 -4.00 5.76
C VAL A 23 11.16 -4.57 5.70
N GLN A 24 11.49 -5.50 6.61
CA GLN A 24 12.79 -6.14 6.60
C GLN A 24 13.05 -6.88 5.30
N ASP A 25 12.06 -7.62 4.82
CA ASP A 25 12.18 -8.34 3.55
C ASP A 25 12.43 -7.38 2.40
N THR A 26 11.77 -6.24 2.40
CA THR A 26 11.94 -5.23 1.36
C THR A 26 13.38 -4.72 1.32
N PHE A 27 13.92 -4.35 2.48
CA PHE A 27 15.29 -3.84 2.53
C PHE A 27 16.32 -4.95 2.34
N PHE A 28 15.99 -6.17 2.73
CA PHE A 28 16.85 -7.32 2.43
C PHE A 28 16.95 -7.51 0.91
N GLN A 29 15.85 -7.38 0.18
CA GLN A 29 15.89 -7.47 -1.27
C GLN A 29 16.72 -6.35 -1.90
N LEU A 30 16.67 -5.16 -1.31
CA LEU A 30 17.50 -4.05 -1.78
C LEU A 30 18.98 -4.41 -1.69
N ILE A 31 19.39 -4.96 -0.56
CA ILE A 31 20.80 -5.34 -0.33
C ILE A 31 21.20 -6.48 -1.25
N LYS A 32 20.32 -7.47 -1.40
CA LYS A 32 20.64 -8.70 -2.14
C LYS A 32 20.65 -8.50 -3.64
N SER A 33 19.69 -7.78 -4.16
CA SER A 33 19.47 -7.71 -5.62
C SER A 33 19.01 -6.35 -6.13
N GLY A 34 19.20 -5.31 -5.34
CA GLY A 34 18.82 -3.97 -5.77
C GLY A 34 19.71 -3.52 -6.92
N PRO A 35 19.13 -2.87 -7.93
CA PRO A 35 19.92 -2.36 -9.05
C PRO A 35 20.72 -1.12 -8.65
N ALA A 36 21.60 -0.69 -9.52
CA ALA A 36 22.24 0.61 -9.37
C ALA A 36 21.19 1.68 -9.71
N PHE A 37 20.92 2.56 -8.78
CA PHE A 37 19.88 3.57 -8.97
C PHE A 37 20.46 4.86 -9.55
N GLU A 38 19.71 5.46 -10.47
CA GLU A 38 20.11 6.71 -11.09
C GLU A 38 19.77 7.93 -10.23
N SER A 39 18.82 7.77 -9.29
CA SER A 39 18.38 8.86 -8.44
C SER A 39 17.68 8.29 -7.20
N GLU A 40 17.43 9.16 -6.21
CA GLU A 40 16.65 8.77 -5.04
C GLU A 40 15.22 8.40 -5.43
N GLU A 41 14.69 9.08 -6.43
CA GLU A 41 13.33 8.78 -6.90
C GLU A 41 13.23 7.41 -7.55
N HIS A 42 14.27 7.03 -8.29
CA HIS A 42 14.37 5.70 -8.88
C HIS A 42 14.41 4.63 -7.77
N GLU A 43 15.23 4.88 -6.75
CA GLU A 43 15.32 3.98 -5.60
C GLU A 43 13.98 3.87 -4.88
N LYS A 44 13.33 5.00 -4.61
CA LYS A 44 12.04 5.03 -3.93
C LYS A 44 10.98 4.26 -4.72
N ALA A 45 10.94 4.45 -6.04
CA ALA A 45 10.00 3.72 -6.89
C ALA A 45 10.22 2.22 -6.81
N TRP A 46 11.49 1.79 -6.84
CA TRP A 46 11.82 0.38 -6.73
C TRP A 46 11.37 -0.19 -5.38
N LEU A 47 11.62 0.55 -4.30
CA LEU A 47 11.21 0.13 -2.96
C LEU A 47 9.69 0.02 -2.84
N ILE A 48 8.96 0.98 -3.41
CA ILE A 48 7.50 0.95 -3.41
C ILE A 48 6.98 -0.30 -4.11
N ARG A 49 7.51 -0.60 -5.31
CA ARG A 49 7.10 -1.80 -6.05
C ARG A 49 7.44 -3.07 -5.29
N THR A 50 8.65 -3.12 -4.74
CA THR A 50 9.12 -4.31 -4.02
C THR A 50 8.30 -4.57 -2.78
N ALA A 51 8.06 -3.52 -1.98
CA ALA A 51 7.24 -3.65 -0.78
C ALA A 51 5.81 -4.09 -1.12
N THR A 52 5.23 -3.49 -2.15
CA THR A 52 3.88 -3.83 -2.59
C THR A 52 3.80 -5.31 -3.01
N ASN A 53 4.77 -5.75 -3.80
CA ASN A 53 4.78 -7.14 -4.27
C ASN A 53 5.02 -8.13 -3.14
N ILE A 54 5.90 -7.80 -2.20
CA ILE A 54 6.14 -8.66 -1.03
C ILE A 54 4.86 -8.82 -0.23
N CYS A 55 4.18 -7.71 0.05
CA CYS A 55 2.94 -7.76 0.82
C CYS A 55 1.86 -8.56 0.12
N LYS A 56 1.70 -8.35 -1.19
CA LYS A 56 0.71 -9.12 -1.95
C LYS A 56 1.01 -10.61 -1.93
N ASN A 57 2.30 -10.97 -2.04
CA ASN A 57 2.69 -12.37 -2.00
C ASN A 57 2.47 -12.99 -0.63
N VAL A 58 2.78 -12.25 0.44
CA VAL A 58 2.53 -12.72 1.80
C VAL A 58 1.05 -12.98 2.02
N LEU A 59 0.19 -12.05 1.61
CA LEU A 59 -1.25 -12.19 1.77
C LEU A 59 -1.79 -13.34 0.94
N ARG A 60 -1.29 -13.50 -0.30
CA ARG A 60 -1.72 -14.60 -1.15
C ARG A 60 -1.36 -15.95 -0.52
N HIS A 61 -0.16 -16.04 0.04
CA HIS A 61 0.30 -17.25 0.71
C HIS A 61 -0.52 -17.51 1.98
N TRP A 62 -0.80 -16.43 2.75
CA TRP A 62 -1.61 -16.52 3.96
C TRP A 62 -3.02 -17.03 3.64
N TRP A 63 -3.65 -16.51 2.59
CA TRP A 63 -4.98 -16.93 2.17
C TRP A 63 -5.04 -18.42 1.82
N ARG A 64 -3.96 -18.96 1.25
CA ARG A 64 -3.90 -20.39 0.94
C ARG A 64 -3.86 -21.26 2.18
N LYS A 65 -3.28 -20.75 3.26
CA LYS A 65 -3.17 -21.48 4.52
C LYS A 65 -4.39 -21.33 5.41
N HIS A 66 -5.05 -20.19 5.33
CA HIS A 66 -6.15 -19.83 6.22
C HIS A 66 -7.39 -19.63 5.39
N GLU A 67 -8.30 -20.57 5.47
CA GLU A 67 -9.54 -20.51 4.72
C GLU A 67 -10.56 -19.55 5.35
N ASN A 68 -10.29 -19.11 6.58
CA ASN A 68 -11.21 -18.26 7.31
C ASN A 68 -10.76 -16.82 7.33
N ILE A 69 -11.53 -15.95 6.69
CA ILE A 69 -11.28 -14.51 6.64
C ILE A 69 -11.29 -13.89 8.03
N GLU A 70 -12.11 -14.43 8.93
CA GLU A 70 -12.25 -13.87 10.27
C GLU A 70 -10.93 -13.90 11.05
N ASP A 71 -10.11 -14.91 10.83
CA ASP A 71 -8.82 -15.00 11.50
C ASP A 71 -7.89 -13.84 11.11
N PHE A 72 -8.00 -13.42 9.86
CA PHE A 72 -7.20 -12.28 9.38
C PHE A 72 -7.61 -10.98 10.06
N TYR A 73 -8.91 -10.76 10.19
CA TYR A 73 -9.41 -9.51 10.78
C TYR A 73 -9.29 -9.49 12.31
N ASN A 74 -9.09 -10.66 12.92
CA ASN A 74 -8.96 -10.75 14.37
C ASN A 74 -7.52 -10.70 14.85
N LEU A 75 -6.56 -10.39 13.98
CA LEU A 75 -5.18 -10.22 14.39
C LEU A 75 -5.09 -9.07 15.40
N PRO A 76 -4.24 -9.22 16.43
CA PRO A 76 -4.12 -8.17 17.44
C PRO A 76 -3.73 -6.86 16.80
N ASN A 77 -4.54 -5.88 17.06
CA ASN A 77 -4.28 -4.56 16.53
C ASN A 77 -3.53 -3.77 17.59
N SER A 78 -2.24 -3.93 17.60
CA SER A 78 -1.46 -3.27 18.62
C SER A 78 -0.72 -2.11 18.03
N GLU A 79 -1.39 -1.18 17.62
CA GLU A 79 -0.94 -0.18 17.09
C GLU A 79 -0.38 0.89 17.47
N LYS A 80 0.27 1.67 17.07
CA LYS A 80 0.73 2.93 17.37
C LYS A 80 1.23 3.68 16.18
N ILE A 81 0.67 3.40 15.04
CA ILE A 81 0.80 4.28 13.92
C ILE A 81 -0.40 5.19 13.99
N GLU A 82 -0.15 6.49 13.98
CA GLU A 82 -1.25 7.42 13.88
C GLU A 82 -1.89 7.23 12.53
N THR A 83 -3.08 6.66 12.53
CA THR A 83 -3.84 6.49 11.30
C THR A 83 -5.02 7.44 11.34
N ASP A 84 -5.17 8.23 10.30
CA ASP A 84 -6.35 9.06 10.15
C ASP A 84 -7.48 8.23 9.52
N ASP A 85 -8.64 8.83 9.34
CA ASP A 85 -9.80 8.11 8.83
C ASP A 85 -9.59 7.59 7.42
N ILE A 86 -8.88 8.36 6.60
CA ILE A 86 -8.60 7.92 5.22
C ILE A 86 -7.69 6.70 5.22
N PHE A 87 -6.65 6.70 6.07
CA PHE A 87 -5.74 5.57 6.12
C PHE A 87 -6.46 4.31 6.61
N LYS A 88 -7.39 4.45 7.55
CA LYS A 88 -8.17 3.31 8.01
C LYS A 88 -8.97 2.68 6.87
N VAL A 89 -9.54 3.51 6.00
CA VAL A 89 -10.25 2.99 4.83
C VAL A 89 -9.28 2.36 3.84
N VAL A 90 -8.10 2.95 3.64
CA VAL A 90 -7.08 2.36 2.78
C VAL A 90 -6.73 0.95 3.24
N MET A 91 -6.60 0.74 4.55
CA MET A 91 -6.30 -0.56 5.11
C MET A 91 -7.39 -1.60 4.80
N GLU A 92 -8.62 -1.16 4.61
CA GLU A 92 -9.75 -2.02 4.31
C GLU A 92 -10.03 -2.20 2.83
N LEU A 93 -9.39 -1.41 1.97
CA LEU A 93 -9.59 -1.52 0.52
C LEU A 93 -9.07 -2.85 0.00
N PRO A 94 -9.64 -3.32 -1.12
CA PRO A 94 -9.03 -4.45 -1.83
C PRO A 94 -7.58 -4.16 -2.18
N GLU A 95 -6.76 -5.21 -2.21
CA GLU A 95 -5.32 -5.09 -2.40
C GLU A 95 -4.93 -4.23 -3.60
N LYS A 96 -5.64 -4.37 -4.70
CA LYS A 96 -5.26 -3.67 -5.93
C LYS A 96 -5.30 -2.15 -5.82
N TYR A 97 -6.04 -1.61 -4.85
CA TYR A 97 -6.16 -0.17 -4.69
C TYR A 97 -5.22 0.42 -3.65
N LYS A 98 -4.74 -0.38 -2.71
CA LYS A 98 -4.06 0.15 -1.52
C LYS A 98 -2.87 1.04 -1.84
N THR A 99 -1.92 0.55 -2.62
CA THR A 99 -0.72 1.33 -2.93
C THR A 99 -1.07 2.54 -3.78
N VAL A 100 -1.94 2.38 -4.77
CA VAL A 100 -2.34 3.47 -5.65
C VAL A 100 -2.96 4.62 -4.84
N VAL A 101 -3.89 4.28 -3.96
CA VAL A 101 -4.57 5.28 -3.14
C VAL A 101 -3.59 5.93 -2.16
N TYR A 102 -2.74 5.13 -1.53
CA TYR A 102 -1.74 5.67 -0.62
C TYR A 102 -0.83 6.68 -1.34
N LEU A 103 -0.31 6.32 -2.50
CA LEU A 103 0.59 7.20 -3.24
C LEU A 103 -0.09 8.50 -3.65
N TYR A 104 -1.34 8.41 -4.05
CA TYR A 104 -2.07 9.58 -4.52
C TYR A 104 -2.38 10.55 -3.37
N TYR A 105 -2.95 10.04 -2.28
CA TYR A 105 -3.44 10.89 -1.20
C TYR A 105 -2.37 11.27 -0.17
N TYR A 106 -1.38 10.43 0.05
CA TYR A 106 -0.38 10.68 1.09
C TYR A 106 0.97 11.14 0.56
N GLU A 107 1.37 10.64 -0.61
CA GLU A 107 2.65 11.04 -1.19
C GLU A 107 2.49 12.12 -2.25
N GLY A 108 1.27 12.41 -2.67
CA GLY A 108 1.00 13.48 -3.62
C GLY A 108 1.36 13.19 -5.07
N TYR A 109 1.50 11.93 -5.43
CA TYR A 109 1.82 11.57 -6.82
C TYR A 109 0.61 11.68 -7.72
N THR A 110 0.85 12.11 -8.95
CA THR A 110 -0.20 12.10 -9.99
C THR A 110 -0.40 10.68 -10.53
N SER A 111 -1.49 10.49 -11.26
CA SER A 111 -1.76 9.17 -11.86
C SER A 111 -0.68 8.78 -12.86
N VAL A 112 -0.10 9.75 -13.57
CA VAL A 112 1.00 9.49 -14.50
C VAL A 112 2.24 8.99 -13.74
N GLU A 113 2.55 9.67 -12.64
CA GLU A 113 3.71 9.30 -11.82
C GLU A 113 3.52 7.92 -11.19
N ILE A 114 2.32 7.64 -10.69
CA ILE A 114 2.02 6.33 -10.10
C ILE A 114 2.14 5.24 -11.14
N ALA A 115 1.65 5.49 -12.36
CA ALA A 115 1.79 4.53 -13.45
C ALA A 115 3.25 4.19 -13.72
N GLY A 116 4.12 5.20 -13.71
CA GLY A 116 5.56 4.98 -13.86
C GLY A 116 6.16 4.20 -12.70
N ILE A 117 5.79 4.56 -11.47
CA ILE A 117 6.32 3.90 -10.28
C ILE A 117 5.92 2.41 -10.27
N LEU A 118 4.66 2.11 -10.51
CA LEU A 118 4.14 0.75 -10.43
C LEU A 118 4.29 -0.03 -11.73
N LYS A 119 4.75 0.62 -12.79
CA LYS A 119 4.91 0.01 -14.11
C LYS A 119 3.59 -0.58 -14.62
N LYS A 120 2.55 0.21 -14.51
CA LYS A 120 1.22 -0.14 -15.00
C LYS A 120 0.72 0.95 -15.95
N PRO A 121 -0.21 0.61 -16.86
CA PRO A 121 -0.78 1.64 -17.74
C PRO A 121 -1.47 2.73 -16.95
N GLN A 122 -1.38 3.97 -17.44
CA GLN A 122 -2.03 5.09 -16.78
C GLN A 122 -3.54 4.91 -16.69
N SER A 123 -4.13 4.30 -17.72
CA SER A 123 -5.58 4.04 -17.70
C SER A 123 -5.97 3.13 -16.53
N THR A 124 -5.14 2.14 -16.23
CA THR A 124 -5.38 1.26 -15.08
C THR A 124 -5.35 2.05 -13.77
N ILE A 125 -4.35 2.91 -13.62
CA ILE A 125 -4.23 3.73 -12.41
C ILE A 125 -5.44 4.65 -12.26
N ARG A 126 -5.86 5.31 -13.35
CA ARG A 126 -7.04 6.19 -13.30
C ARG A 126 -8.30 5.42 -12.94
N ASN A 127 -8.45 4.21 -13.48
CA ASN A 127 -9.59 3.37 -13.16
C ASN A 127 -9.58 2.97 -11.68
N TYR A 128 -8.41 2.59 -11.17
CA TYR A 128 -8.28 2.24 -9.75
C TYR A 128 -8.62 3.42 -8.84
N LEU A 129 -8.13 4.61 -9.19
CA LEU A 129 -8.44 5.80 -8.39
C LEU A 129 -9.93 6.13 -8.43
N HIS A 130 -10.55 5.98 -9.60
CA HIS A 130 -11.98 6.23 -9.75
C HIS A 130 -12.80 5.24 -8.91
N GLU A 131 -12.48 3.97 -9.01
CA GLU A 131 -13.19 2.94 -8.25
C GLU A 131 -12.97 3.09 -6.75
N ALA A 132 -11.73 3.37 -6.34
CA ALA A 132 -11.40 3.56 -4.94
C ALA A 132 -12.08 4.80 -4.37
N ARG A 133 -12.16 5.87 -5.16
CA ARG A 133 -12.83 7.10 -4.72
C ARG A 133 -14.30 6.83 -4.40
N ALA A 134 -14.97 6.00 -5.19
CA ALA A 134 -16.35 5.65 -4.92
C ALA A 134 -16.48 4.94 -3.56
N ILE A 135 -15.53 4.05 -3.24
CA ILE A 135 -15.52 3.35 -1.95
C ILE A 135 -15.24 4.34 -0.82
N LEU A 136 -14.26 5.22 -1.02
CA LEU A 136 -13.89 6.22 -0.01
C LEU A 136 -15.06 7.17 0.28
N LYS A 137 -15.75 7.59 -0.76
CA LYS A 137 -16.90 8.47 -0.61
C LYS A 137 -18.03 7.80 0.17
N GLU A 138 -18.29 6.53 -0.13
CA GLU A 138 -19.30 5.77 0.57
C GLU A 138 -18.99 5.64 2.05
N ARG A 139 -17.71 5.41 2.39
CA ARG A 139 -17.29 5.21 3.76
C ARG A 139 -17.08 6.48 4.56
N LEU A 140 -16.59 7.54 3.90
CA LEU A 140 -16.24 8.79 4.57
C LEU A 140 -17.29 9.88 4.40
N GLY A 141 -18.24 9.69 3.49
CA GLY A 141 -19.31 10.64 3.25
C GLY A 141 -18.92 11.77 2.32
N ASP A 142 -19.81 12.76 2.24
CA ASP A 142 -19.67 13.86 1.27
C ASP A 142 -18.47 14.76 1.55
N ASP A 143 -18.02 14.84 2.79
CA ASP A 143 -16.88 15.67 3.16
C ASP A 143 -15.61 15.31 2.40
N PHE A 144 -15.47 14.05 2.01
CA PHE A 144 -14.31 13.58 1.27
C PHE A 144 -14.19 14.27 -0.10
N ASP A 145 -15.31 14.48 -0.78
CA ASP A 145 -15.30 15.08 -2.11
C ASP A 145 -14.88 16.56 -2.10
N GLU A 146 -15.16 17.26 -1.03
CA GLU A 146 -14.84 18.69 -0.94
C GLU A 146 -13.34 18.96 -0.85
N GLU A 147 -12.56 17.98 -0.44
CA GLU A 147 -11.12 18.12 -0.33
C GLU A 147 -10.39 17.85 -1.64
N GLN A 148 -11.11 17.45 -2.66
CA GLN A 148 -10.57 17.16 -3.96
C GLN A 148 -10.71 18.35 -4.89
#